data_1d4f0309ba43bb20b4cbc78467adc802
#
_entry.id   1d4f0309ba43bb20b4cbc78467adc802
#
_cell.length_a   1.000
_cell.length_b   1.000
_cell.length_c   1.000
_cell.angle_alpha   90.00
_cell.angle_beta   90.00
_cell.angle_gamma   90.00
#
_symmetry.space_group_name_H-M   'P 1'
#
loop_
_entity.id
_entity.type
_entity.pdbx_description
1 polymer ?
#
loop_
_entity_poly.entity_id
_entity_poly.type
_entity_poly.pdbx_seq_one_letter_code
_entity_poly.pdbx_strand_id
1 'polypeptide(L)'
;RQMCIRDRGLLPSEVSTVYLPIRRKTTFLKVREFNQRCQDWKQKYQPKVFFGMDRISSASHVRLGNGSHRAYLSRMIEASLYSPIRKFLNPLHRSILRIEREMFENPYLEKAIANSYMVKGEIVRDYSIDPSKITVIHNGVEWKELAPEFENWVETKNKIAQSLRLDPHIYQFLFIGNGYSRKGLLPLLEGLSLLKERNYHLSVLGKEKNMTPFKMRVKALGLDSHVTFFGAQTNPLPFYKMADSLLVPSVYDPFANVTIEALAMGLFVVSSKYNGGKEVLTEETGKMIDNLFDPDSICHALQLALERPKTWISSELIRNSVKKFDFSLQLQKVIDVCLQ
;
A
#
# COMPACT_ATOMS: atom_id res chain seq x y z
N ARG A 1 -14.98 0.02 1.16
CA ARG A 1 -14.47 -0.54 2.45
C ARG A 1 -15.12 0.25 3.56
N GLN A 2 -16.05 -0.35 4.28
CA GLN A 2 -16.43 0.12 5.60
C GLN A 2 -15.19 -0.07 6.46
N MET A 3 -14.62 1.01 7.01
CA MET A 3 -13.89 0.87 8.25
C MET A 3 -14.93 0.45 9.29
N CYS A 4 -15.07 -0.85 9.47
CA CYS A 4 -15.74 -1.36 10.66
C CYS A 4 -14.80 -1.06 11.82
N ILE A 5 -15.13 -0.10 12.65
CA ILE A 5 -14.66 -0.07 14.03
C ILE A 5 -15.31 -1.31 14.67
N ARG A 6 -14.60 -2.44 14.62
CA ARG A 6 -15.09 -3.72 15.15
C ARG A 6 -15.16 -3.71 16.67
N ASP A 7 -14.38 -2.86 17.31
CA ASP A 7 -14.19 -2.85 18.76
C ASP A 7 -14.73 -1.55 19.36
N ARG A 8 -16.05 -1.40 19.38
CA ARG A 8 -16.73 -0.26 20.02
C ARG A 8 -16.41 -0.12 21.53
N GLY A 9 -15.88 -1.17 22.16
CA GLY A 9 -15.50 -1.18 23.57
C GLY A 9 -14.14 -0.54 23.91
N LEU A 10 -13.33 -0.18 22.90
CA LEU A 10 -11.98 0.37 23.10
C LEU A 10 -11.86 1.87 22.80
N LEU A 11 -12.97 2.55 22.49
CA LEU A 11 -12.93 3.99 22.27
C LEU A 11 -12.93 4.74 23.61
N PRO A 12 -12.09 5.81 23.75
CA PRO A 12 -12.15 6.70 24.90
C PRO A 12 -13.56 7.25 25.12
N SER A 13 -13.90 7.54 26.37
CA SER A 13 -15.24 8.03 26.77
C SER A 13 -15.63 9.35 26.10
N GLU A 14 -14.63 10.13 25.70
CA GLU A 14 -14.78 11.41 25.01
C GLU A 14 -15.13 11.25 23.52
N VAL A 15 -15.00 10.04 22.97
CA VAL A 15 -15.29 9.75 21.57
C VAL A 15 -16.71 9.23 21.40
N SER A 16 -17.57 10.04 20.78
CA SER A 16 -18.91 9.60 20.38
C SER A 16 -18.92 9.03 18.97
N THR A 17 -19.66 7.94 18.76
CA THR A 17 -19.83 7.34 17.42
C THR A 17 -21.20 7.67 16.88
N VAL A 18 -21.25 8.14 15.62
CA VAL A 18 -22.49 8.37 14.89
C VAL A 18 -22.60 7.34 13.78
N TYR A 19 -23.67 6.55 13.81
CA TYR A 19 -23.98 5.59 12.74
C TYR A 19 -24.78 6.28 11.63
N LEU A 20 -24.24 6.29 10.41
CA LEU A 20 -24.93 6.77 9.22
C LEU A 20 -25.46 5.55 8.43
N PRO A 21 -26.74 5.18 8.58
CA PRO A 21 -27.28 3.98 7.93
C PRO A 21 -27.33 4.18 6.42
N ILE A 22 -26.79 3.22 5.64
CA ILE A 22 -26.85 3.21 4.18
C ILE A 22 -27.90 2.21 3.75
N ARG A 23 -28.93 2.69 3.01
CA ARG A 23 -30.09 1.89 2.58
C ARG A 23 -29.93 1.32 1.16
N ARG A 24 -29.09 1.94 0.32
CA ARG A 24 -28.89 1.53 -1.07
C ARG A 24 -28.16 0.20 -1.17
N LYS A 25 -28.51 -0.61 -2.19
CA LYS A 25 -27.95 -1.97 -2.36
C LYS A 25 -26.69 -2.00 -3.23
N THR A 26 -26.66 -1.22 -4.32
CA THR A 26 -25.56 -1.21 -5.28
C THR A 26 -24.37 -0.36 -4.79
N THR A 27 -23.15 -0.77 -5.08
CA THR A 27 -21.93 -0.12 -4.54
C THR A 27 -21.83 1.36 -4.91
N PHE A 28 -22.16 1.72 -6.15
CA PHE A 28 -22.10 3.14 -6.59
C PHE A 28 -23.14 4.02 -5.88
N LEU A 29 -24.35 3.49 -5.63
CA LEU A 29 -25.36 4.20 -4.86
C LEU A 29 -24.99 4.31 -3.37
N LYS A 30 -24.36 3.28 -2.81
CA LYS A 30 -23.86 3.34 -1.42
C LYS A 30 -22.84 4.45 -1.24
N VAL A 31 -21.88 4.58 -2.15
CA VAL A 31 -20.87 5.63 -2.12
C VAL A 31 -21.50 7.02 -2.20
N ARG A 32 -22.47 7.21 -3.09
CA ARG A 32 -23.20 8.49 -3.22
C ARG A 32 -24.02 8.81 -1.98
N GLU A 33 -24.79 7.83 -1.47
CA GLU A 33 -25.59 8.00 -0.26
C GLU A 33 -24.72 8.33 0.95
N PHE A 34 -23.58 7.66 1.11
CA PHE A 34 -22.65 7.96 2.19
C PHE A 34 -22.12 9.40 2.11
N ASN A 35 -21.68 9.82 0.93
CA ASN A 35 -21.21 11.20 0.72
C ASN A 35 -22.32 12.21 1.05
N GLN A 36 -23.58 11.98 0.59
CA GLN A 36 -24.70 12.86 0.90
C GLN A 36 -24.96 12.94 2.41
N ARG A 37 -25.00 11.80 3.11
CA ARG A 37 -25.22 11.79 4.56
C ARG A 37 -24.11 12.48 5.34
N CYS A 38 -22.89 12.42 4.86
CA CYS A 38 -21.78 13.19 5.44
C CYS A 38 -21.99 14.70 5.25
N GLN A 39 -22.49 15.13 4.08
CA GLN A 39 -22.85 16.53 3.84
C GLN A 39 -23.97 17.00 4.77
N ASP A 40 -25.06 16.22 4.85
CA ASP A 40 -26.23 16.52 5.71
C ASP A 40 -25.79 16.62 7.18
N TRP A 41 -24.92 15.72 7.62
CA TRP A 41 -24.37 15.70 8.99
C TRP A 41 -23.52 16.96 9.25
N LYS A 42 -22.61 17.31 8.33
CA LYS A 42 -21.78 18.53 8.43
C LYS A 42 -22.66 19.78 8.50
N GLN A 43 -23.69 19.89 7.65
CA GLN A 43 -24.59 21.03 7.64
C GLN A 43 -25.35 21.18 8.94
N LYS A 44 -25.76 20.05 9.54
CA LYS A 44 -26.51 20.05 10.82
C LYS A 44 -25.66 20.42 12.03
N TYR A 45 -24.42 19.89 12.11
CA TYR A 45 -23.62 20.00 13.32
C TYR A 45 -22.49 21.02 13.23
N GLN A 46 -22.14 21.50 12.05
CA GLN A 46 -21.14 22.54 11.76
C GLN A 46 -19.84 22.37 12.55
N PRO A 47 -19.16 21.21 12.49
CA PRO A 47 -17.92 21.00 13.22
C PRO A 47 -16.83 21.95 12.74
N LYS A 48 -15.95 22.41 13.65
CA LYS A 48 -14.79 23.25 13.32
C LYS A 48 -13.84 22.52 12.33
N VAL A 49 -13.57 21.25 12.60
CA VAL A 49 -12.78 20.39 11.73
C VAL A 49 -13.65 19.21 11.31
N PHE A 50 -13.83 19.02 10.01
CA PHE A 50 -14.49 17.84 9.45
C PHE A 50 -13.47 17.03 8.65
N PHE A 51 -12.84 16.06 9.32
CA PHE A 51 -11.75 15.26 8.76
C PHE A 51 -12.28 14.03 8.01
N GLY A 52 -12.03 13.97 6.71
CA GLY A 52 -12.36 12.83 5.85
C GLY A 52 -11.19 11.83 5.76
N MET A 53 -11.39 10.59 6.22
CA MET A 53 -10.44 9.48 6.01
C MET A 53 -10.64 8.80 4.65
N ASP A 54 -11.73 9.11 3.95
CA ASP A 54 -12.05 8.66 2.59
C ASP A 54 -12.57 9.87 1.81
N ARG A 55 -12.96 9.66 0.55
CA ARG A 55 -13.50 10.71 -0.33
C ARG A 55 -14.85 11.20 0.17
N ILE A 56 -14.85 12.38 0.77
CA ILE A 56 -16.03 13.10 1.27
C ILE A 56 -15.98 14.51 0.71
N SER A 57 -16.91 14.85 -0.19
CA SER A 57 -16.88 16.13 -0.90
C SER A 57 -17.07 17.37 0.00
N SER A 58 -17.64 17.18 1.19
CA SER A 58 -17.86 18.26 2.18
C SER A 58 -16.77 18.39 3.24
N ALA A 59 -15.72 17.57 3.21
CA ALA A 59 -14.67 17.63 4.22
C ALA A 59 -13.94 18.99 4.21
N SER A 60 -13.58 19.50 5.38
CA SER A 60 -12.66 20.64 5.52
C SER A 60 -11.21 20.19 5.46
N HIS A 61 -10.95 18.99 5.97
CA HIS A 61 -9.64 18.35 5.98
C HIS A 61 -9.79 16.92 5.44
N VAL A 62 -8.84 16.44 4.65
CA VAL A 62 -8.94 15.10 4.05
C VAL A 62 -7.59 14.37 4.06
N ARG A 63 -7.62 13.07 4.42
CA ARG A 63 -6.50 12.16 4.24
C ARG A 63 -6.62 11.44 2.89
N LEU A 64 -5.63 11.61 2.02
CA LEU A 64 -5.61 11.05 0.68
C LEU A 64 -4.94 9.66 0.63
N GLY A 65 -5.27 8.82 1.62
CA GLY A 65 -4.68 7.48 1.78
C GLY A 65 -4.94 6.52 0.61
N ASN A 66 -6.05 6.72 -0.13
CA ASN A 66 -6.41 5.94 -1.31
C ASN A 66 -5.86 6.52 -2.63
N GLY A 67 -5.09 7.64 -2.58
CA GLY A 67 -4.56 8.33 -3.75
C GLY A 67 -5.63 8.91 -4.67
N SER A 68 -5.22 9.34 -5.87
CA SER A 68 -6.12 9.83 -6.92
C SER A 68 -6.80 8.67 -7.65
N HIS A 69 -8.13 8.66 -7.69
CA HIS A 69 -8.87 7.64 -8.45
C HIS A 69 -8.69 7.83 -9.96
N ARG A 70 -8.52 9.05 -10.41
CA ARG A 70 -8.21 9.36 -11.81
C ARG A 70 -6.85 8.77 -12.21
N ALA A 71 -5.80 9.00 -11.41
CA ALA A 71 -4.47 8.44 -11.65
C ALA A 71 -4.48 6.91 -11.61
N TYR A 72 -5.14 6.32 -10.61
CA TYR A 72 -5.35 4.88 -10.54
C TYR A 72 -5.95 4.31 -11.84
N LEU A 73 -7.04 4.89 -12.33
CA LEU A 73 -7.69 4.41 -13.56
C LEU A 73 -6.79 4.57 -14.79
N SER A 74 -6.05 5.67 -14.89
CA SER A 74 -5.10 5.87 -15.99
C SER A 74 -4.03 4.79 -15.99
N ARG A 75 -3.44 4.49 -14.84
CA ARG A 75 -2.44 3.44 -14.69
C ARG A 75 -2.97 2.04 -15.01
N MET A 76 -4.21 1.72 -14.58
CA MET A 76 -4.81 0.42 -14.90
C MET A 76 -5.05 0.25 -16.41
N ILE A 77 -5.33 1.34 -17.12
CA ILE A 77 -5.50 1.31 -18.58
C ILE A 77 -4.14 1.16 -19.28
N GLU A 78 -3.14 1.95 -18.89
CA GLU A 78 -1.76 1.85 -19.42
C GLU A 78 -1.19 0.44 -19.25
N ALA A 79 -1.48 -0.19 -18.11
CA ALA A 79 -1.08 -1.57 -17.83
C ALA A 79 -1.97 -2.63 -18.52
N SER A 80 -2.90 -2.23 -19.38
CA SER A 80 -3.86 -3.13 -20.05
C SER A 80 -4.73 -3.97 -19.09
N LEU A 81 -4.80 -3.57 -17.81
CA LEU A 81 -5.63 -4.25 -16.81
C LEU A 81 -7.09 -3.82 -16.86
N TYR A 82 -7.37 -2.66 -17.45
CA TYR A 82 -8.71 -2.14 -17.66
C TYR A 82 -8.93 -1.64 -19.09
N SER A 83 -10.09 -1.97 -19.66
CA SER A 83 -10.53 -1.38 -20.92
C SER A 83 -10.92 0.08 -20.73
N PRO A 84 -10.45 1.02 -21.61
CA PRO A 84 -10.87 2.42 -21.58
C PRO A 84 -12.41 2.59 -21.62
N ILE A 85 -13.10 1.81 -22.44
CA ILE A 85 -14.57 1.85 -22.59
C ILE A 85 -15.25 1.48 -21.27
N ARG A 86 -14.80 0.41 -20.60
CA ARG A 86 -15.36 -0.01 -19.31
C ARG A 86 -15.15 1.04 -18.20
N LYS A 87 -14.11 1.85 -18.27
CA LYS A 87 -13.89 2.96 -17.34
C LYS A 87 -15.05 3.95 -17.40
N PHE A 88 -15.42 4.37 -18.61
CA PHE A 88 -16.47 5.38 -18.81
C PHE A 88 -17.88 4.83 -18.52
N LEU A 89 -18.12 3.55 -18.79
CA LEU A 89 -19.42 2.91 -18.57
C LEU A 89 -19.65 2.48 -17.12
N ASN A 90 -18.62 2.37 -16.30
CA ASN A 90 -18.78 1.92 -14.92
C ASN A 90 -19.33 3.04 -14.01
N PRO A 91 -20.57 2.91 -13.51
CA PRO A 91 -21.21 3.97 -12.70
C PRO A 91 -20.51 4.21 -11.37
N LEU A 92 -19.79 3.20 -10.84
CA LEU A 92 -18.98 3.36 -9.63
C LEU A 92 -17.80 4.30 -9.87
N HIS A 93 -17.02 4.09 -10.95
CA HIS A 93 -15.90 4.97 -11.28
C HIS A 93 -16.36 6.41 -11.55
N ARG A 94 -17.47 6.58 -12.27
CA ARG A 94 -18.05 7.90 -12.50
C ARG A 94 -18.47 8.60 -11.20
N SER A 95 -19.07 7.85 -10.27
CA SER A 95 -19.48 8.40 -8.97
C SER A 95 -18.28 8.81 -8.12
N ILE A 96 -17.23 7.98 -8.08
CA ILE A 96 -16.01 8.29 -7.32
C ILE A 96 -15.29 9.50 -7.92
N LEU A 97 -15.12 9.56 -9.25
CA LEU A 97 -14.51 10.70 -9.93
C LEU A 97 -15.25 12.01 -9.71
N ARG A 98 -16.59 11.95 -9.66
CA ARG A 98 -17.44 13.12 -9.37
C ARG A 98 -17.21 13.60 -7.94
N ILE A 99 -17.27 12.70 -6.94
CA ILE A 99 -17.03 13.05 -5.53
C ILE A 99 -15.61 13.58 -5.33
N GLU A 100 -14.63 12.99 -5.99
CA GLU A 100 -13.23 13.42 -5.93
C GLU A 100 -13.06 14.84 -6.49
N ARG A 101 -13.71 15.15 -7.63
CA ARG A 101 -13.73 16.50 -8.18
C ARG A 101 -14.43 17.47 -7.23
N GLU A 102 -15.63 17.18 -6.77
CA GLU A 102 -16.39 18.01 -5.83
C GLU A 102 -15.60 18.27 -4.55
N MET A 103 -14.80 17.30 -4.08
CA MET A 103 -13.96 17.44 -2.91
C MET A 103 -12.79 18.41 -3.13
N PHE A 104 -12.07 18.30 -4.25
CA PHE A 104 -10.92 19.16 -4.52
C PHE A 104 -11.30 20.57 -5.00
N GLU A 105 -12.46 20.71 -5.63
CA GLU A 105 -13.03 22.00 -6.07
C GLU A 105 -13.86 22.68 -4.96
N ASN A 106 -14.01 22.04 -3.78
CA ASN A 106 -14.74 22.61 -2.65
C ASN A 106 -13.97 23.81 -2.05
N PRO A 107 -14.55 25.02 -2.07
CA PRO A 107 -13.87 26.21 -1.50
C PRO A 107 -13.60 26.09 0.00
N TYR A 108 -14.38 25.27 0.71
CA TYR A 108 -14.23 25.02 2.14
C TYR A 108 -13.20 23.93 2.47
N LEU A 109 -12.52 23.35 1.47
CA LEU A 109 -11.39 22.47 1.70
C LEU A 109 -10.19 23.32 2.13
N GLU A 110 -9.80 23.18 3.39
CA GLU A 110 -8.69 23.91 3.99
C GLU A 110 -7.37 23.16 3.80
N LYS A 111 -7.33 21.88 4.15
CA LYS A 111 -6.12 21.05 4.06
C LYS A 111 -6.40 19.65 3.48
N ALA A 112 -5.48 19.22 2.64
CA ALA A 112 -5.42 17.85 2.13
C ALA A 112 -4.07 17.23 2.51
N ILE A 113 -4.10 16.04 3.10
CA ILE A 113 -2.90 15.33 3.55
C ILE A 113 -2.65 14.15 2.62
N ALA A 114 -1.69 14.28 1.72
CA ALA A 114 -1.23 13.20 0.85
C ALA A 114 -0.26 12.27 1.58
N ASN A 115 -0.28 10.99 1.25
CA ASN A 115 0.65 10.01 1.84
C ASN A 115 1.96 9.87 1.05
N SER A 116 2.09 10.58 -0.08
CA SER A 116 3.31 10.62 -0.90
C SER A 116 3.33 11.87 -1.78
N TYR A 117 4.51 12.28 -2.20
CA TYR A 117 4.69 13.33 -3.23
C TYR A 117 4.13 12.89 -4.57
N MET A 118 4.18 11.59 -4.87
CA MET A 118 3.53 11.02 -6.06
C MET A 118 2.04 11.36 -6.07
N VAL A 119 1.33 11.10 -4.97
CA VAL A 119 -0.11 11.42 -4.85
C VAL A 119 -0.35 12.94 -4.90
N LYS A 120 0.47 13.75 -4.24
CA LYS A 120 0.39 15.22 -4.34
C LYS A 120 0.50 15.68 -5.79
N GLY A 121 1.52 15.20 -6.52
CA GLY A 121 1.73 15.54 -7.93
C GLY A 121 0.58 15.13 -8.85
N GLU A 122 0.00 13.94 -8.62
CA GLU A 122 -1.17 13.47 -9.36
C GLU A 122 -2.39 14.37 -9.15
N ILE A 123 -2.65 14.78 -7.91
CA ILE A 123 -3.81 15.61 -7.57
C ILE A 123 -3.65 17.02 -8.12
N VAL A 124 -2.48 17.63 -7.99
CA VAL A 124 -2.18 18.96 -8.57
C VAL A 124 -2.30 18.95 -10.09
N ARG A 125 -1.85 17.88 -10.75
CA ARG A 125 -1.98 17.71 -12.21
C ARG A 125 -3.43 17.54 -12.67
N ASP A 126 -4.23 16.78 -11.91
CA ASP A 126 -5.52 16.28 -12.35
C ASP A 126 -6.70 17.14 -11.90
N TYR A 127 -6.51 18.04 -10.91
CA TYR A 127 -7.56 18.86 -10.29
C TYR A 127 -7.09 20.30 -10.06
N SER A 128 -8.04 21.24 -10.10
CA SER A 128 -7.79 22.66 -9.83
C SER A 128 -7.75 22.93 -8.32
N ILE A 129 -6.71 22.42 -7.65
CA ILE A 129 -6.48 22.66 -6.22
C ILE A 129 -5.18 23.45 -6.03
N ASP A 130 -5.19 24.40 -5.09
CA ASP A 130 -3.99 25.11 -4.69
C ASP A 130 -2.98 24.12 -4.03
N PRO A 131 -1.77 23.97 -4.59
CA PRO A 131 -0.75 23.06 -4.04
C PRO A 131 -0.36 23.36 -2.58
N SER A 132 -0.57 24.61 -2.10
CA SER A 132 -0.30 25.02 -0.71
C SER A 132 -1.25 24.37 0.30
N LYS A 133 -2.44 23.96 -0.15
CA LYS A 133 -3.40 23.21 0.66
C LYS A 133 -3.00 21.75 0.85
N ILE A 134 -2.03 21.22 0.06
CA ILE A 134 -1.63 19.80 0.10
C ILE A 134 -0.33 19.64 0.88
N THR A 135 -0.41 19.08 2.07
CA THR A 135 0.75 18.66 2.88
C THR A 135 1.04 17.18 2.66
N VAL A 136 2.31 16.81 2.50
CA VAL A 136 2.72 15.40 2.41
C VAL A 136 3.14 14.90 3.79
N ILE A 137 2.45 13.85 4.26
CA ILE A 137 2.79 13.12 5.47
C ILE A 137 2.76 11.64 5.10
N HIS A 138 3.94 11.00 5.01
CA HIS A 138 4.06 9.59 4.69
C HIS A 138 3.33 8.72 5.73
N ASN A 139 2.93 7.51 5.34
CA ASN A 139 2.35 6.58 6.29
C ASN A 139 3.37 6.21 7.36
N GLY A 140 2.89 5.98 8.58
CA GLY A 140 3.70 5.53 9.69
C GLY A 140 3.75 4.01 9.80
N VAL A 141 4.66 3.52 10.62
CA VAL A 141 4.81 2.13 11.03
C VAL A 141 4.97 2.08 12.55
N GLU A 142 4.47 1.05 13.20
CA GLU A 142 4.62 0.82 14.64
C GLU A 142 6.07 0.39 14.94
N TRP A 143 7.02 1.31 14.69
CA TRP A 143 8.45 1.03 14.73
C TRP A 143 8.91 0.53 16.11
N LYS A 144 8.39 1.11 17.18
CA LYS A 144 8.70 0.71 18.56
C LYS A 144 8.09 -0.64 18.91
N GLU A 145 6.84 -0.88 18.49
CA GLU A 145 6.12 -2.12 18.78
C GLU A 145 6.72 -3.31 18.03
N LEU A 146 7.32 -3.07 16.86
CA LEU A 146 8.02 -4.09 16.08
C LEU A 146 9.43 -4.41 16.62
N ALA A 147 9.95 -3.68 17.62
CA ALA A 147 11.31 -3.88 18.13
C ALA A 147 11.54 -5.31 18.64
N PRO A 148 10.70 -5.91 19.51
CA PRO A 148 10.92 -7.27 19.98
C PRO A 148 10.91 -8.31 18.85
N GLU A 149 10.06 -8.08 17.82
CA GLU A 149 9.98 -8.98 16.68
C GLU A 149 11.19 -8.87 15.76
N PHE A 150 11.74 -7.67 15.65
CA PHE A 150 12.99 -7.43 14.94
C PHE A 150 14.19 -8.02 15.70
N GLU A 151 14.32 -7.80 16.99
CA GLU A 151 15.47 -8.23 17.78
C GLU A 151 15.68 -9.75 17.79
N ASN A 152 14.61 -10.53 17.72
CA ASN A 152 14.67 -11.98 17.79
C ASN A 152 14.59 -12.70 16.41
N TRP A 153 14.69 -11.97 15.29
CA TRP A 153 14.51 -12.62 13.98
C TRP A 153 15.61 -13.66 13.68
N VAL A 154 16.86 -13.41 14.07
CA VAL A 154 17.98 -14.33 13.84
C VAL A 154 17.74 -15.65 14.56
N GLU A 155 17.40 -15.59 15.85
CA GLU A 155 17.17 -16.77 16.68
C GLU A 155 15.94 -17.58 16.24
N THR A 156 14.94 -16.90 15.71
CA THR A 156 13.67 -17.54 15.33
C THR A 156 13.63 -17.99 13.88
N LYS A 157 14.54 -17.54 13.00
CA LYS A 157 14.52 -17.79 11.55
C LYS A 157 14.39 -19.28 11.21
N ASN A 158 15.23 -20.15 11.79
CA ASN A 158 15.23 -21.60 11.50
C ASN A 158 13.93 -22.27 11.95
N LYS A 159 13.40 -21.91 13.11
CA LYS A 159 12.14 -22.45 13.63
C LYS A 159 10.96 -22.02 12.75
N ILE A 160 10.95 -20.77 12.30
CA ILE A 160 9.95 -20.24 11.38
C ILE A 160 10.03 -20.95 10.03
N ALA A 161 11.24 -21.10 9.47
CA ALA A 161 11.46 -21.79 8.22
C ALA A 161 10.88 -23.20 8.25
N GLN A 162 11.14 -23.95 9.31
CA GLN A 162 10.60 -25.30 9.50
C GLN A 162 9.06 -25.27 9.53
N SER A 163 8.45 -24.32 10.25
CA SER A 163 6.98 -24.21 10.32
C SER A 163 6.33 -23.85 8.99
N LEU A 164 7.02 -23.06 8.16
CA LEU A 164 6.58 -22.66 6.83
C LEU A 164 7.01 -23.66 5.73
N ARG A 165 7.80 -24.67 6.07
CA ARG A 165 8.44 -25.63 5.14
C ARG A 165 9.29 -24.93 4.07
N LEU A 166 10.06 -23.94 4.50
CA LEU A 166 11.01 -23.18 3.68
C LEU A 166 12.44 -23.51 4.07
N ASP A 167 13.36 -23.38 3.12
CA ASP A 167 14.79 -23.51 3.38
C ASP A 167 15.35 -22.16 3.88
N PRO A 168 15.91 -22.07 5.11
CA PRO A 168 16.48 -20.83 5.63
C PRO A 168 17.82 -20.44 4.98
N HIS A 169 18.45 -21.33 4.20
CA HIS A 169 19.78 -21.13 3.61
C HIS A 169 19.73 -20.55 2.20
N ILE A 170 18.54 -20.49 1.56
CA ILE A 170 18.35 -19.82 0.29
C ILE A 170 17.78 -18.43 0.47
N TYR A 171 17.97 -17.57 -0.52
CA TYR A 171 17.46 -16.19 -0.47
C TYR A 171 15.92 -16.15 -0.48
N GLN A 172 15.32 -15.43 0.46
CA GLN A 172 13.88 -15.38 0.64
C GLN A 172 13.30 -14.05 0.14
N PHE A 173 12.63 -14.09 -0.99
CA PHE A 173 11.78 -13.01 -1.46
C PHE A 173 10.39 -13.09 -0.83
N LEU A 174 9.82 -11.94 -0.54
CA LEU A 174 8.48 -11.80 0.01
C LEU A 174 7.63 -10.87 -0.88
N PHE A 175 6.42 -11.29 -1.21
CA PHE A 175 5.41 -10.47 -1.86
C PHE A 175 4.15 -10.45 -0.99
N ILE A 176 3.65 -9.25 -0.63
CA ILE A 176 2.43 -9.09 0.17
C ILE A 176 1.48 -8.13 -0.52
N GLY A 177 0.27 -8.61 -0.84
CA GLY A 177 -0.76 -7.73 -1.37
C GLY A 177 -2.04 -8.42 -1.80
N ASN A 178 -3.14 -7.70 -1.77
CA ASN A 178 -4.43 -8.16 -2.27
C ASN A 178 -4.66 -7.67 -3.71
N GLY A 179 -5.20 -8.54 -4.57
CA GLY A 179 -5.42 -8.23 -5.99
C GLY A 179 -4.09 -8.25 -6.75
N TYR A 180 -3.58 -9.44 -7.00
CA TYR A 180 -2.23 -9.71 -7.51
C TYR A 180 -1.93 -9.01 -8.84
N SER A 181 -2.94 -8.86 -9.73
CA SER A 181 -2.76 -8.15 -11.01
C SER A 181 -2.37 -6.68 -10.76
N ARG A 182 -3.10 -5.97 -9.90
CA ARG A 182 -2.78 -4.57 -9.55
C ARG A 182 -1.45 -4.44 -8.81
N LYS A 183 -1.12 -5.46 -8.01
CA LYS A 183 0.13 -5.50 -7.26
C LYS A 183 1.32 -5.98 -8.09
N GLY A 184 1.12 -6.29 -9.39
CA GLY A 184 2.18 -6.55 -10.35
C GLY A 184 2.83 -7.92 -10.23
N LEU A 185 2.11 -8.93 -9.71
CA LEU A 185 2.69 -10.26 -9.55
C LEU A 185 3.05 -10.91 -10.90
N LEU A 186 2.24 -10.72 -11.96
CA LEU A 186 2.55 -11.31 -13.27
C LEU A 186 3.87 -10.79 -13.85
N PRO A 187 4.10 -9.47 -14.00
CA PRO A 187 5.41 -8.98 -14.44
C PRO A 187 6.56 -9.41 -13.51
N LEU A 188 6.32 -9.50 -12.19
CA LEU A 188 7.34 -10.01 -11.27
C LEU A 188 7.75 -11.45 -11.60
N LEU A 189 6.80 -12.33 -11.89
CA LEU A 189 7.08 -13.74 -12.26
C LEU A 189 7.89 -13.83 -13.57
N GLU A 190 7.62 -12.93 -14.53
CA GLU A 190 8.43 -12.84 -15.76
C GLU A 190 9.90 -12.51 -15.44
N GLY A 191 10.13 -11.46 -14.65
CA GLY A 191 11.49 -11.07 -14.24
C GLY A 191 12.19 -12.16 -13.41
N LEU A 192 11.49 -12.86 -12.51
CA LEU A 192 12.03 -13.98 -11.75
C LEU A 192 12.47 -15.13 -12.65
N SER A 193 11.74 -15.40 -13.74
CA SER A 193 12.07 -16.49 -14.66
C SER A 193 13.40 -16.28 -15.40
N LEU A 194 13.86 -15.03 -15.52
CA LEU A 194 15.12 -14.65 -16.16
C LEU A 194 16.34 -14.77 -15.23
N LEU A 195 16.14 -14.94 -13.92
CA LEU A 195 17.25 -15.14 -13.00
C LEU A 195 17.99 -16.45 -13.33
N LYS A 196 19.29 -16.35 -13.57
CA LYS A 196 20.16 -17.50 -13.84
C LYS A 196 20.37 -18.34 -12.59
N GLU A 197 20.63 -17.70 -11.47
CA GLU A 197 20.74 -18.36 -10.16
C GLU A 197 19.34 -18.73 -9.66
N ARG A 198 19.22 -19.98 -9.19
CA ARG A 198 17.94 -20.53 -8.70
C ARG A 198 17.94 -20.76 -7.19
N ASN A 199 18.93 -20.19 -6.48
CA ASN A 199 19.05 -20.33 -5.02
C ASN A 199 18.18 -19.30 -4.28
N TYR A 200 16.89 -19.22 -4.64
CA TYR A 200 15.92 -18.33 -4.02
C TYR A 200 14.53 -18.98 -3.92
N HIS A 201 13.71 -18.40 -3.07
CA HIS A 201 12.29 -18.73 -2.96
C HIS A 201 11.46 -17.45 -2.83
N LEU A 202 10.27 -17.40 -3.45
CA LEU A 202 9.28 -16.33 -3.33
C LEU A 202 8.06 -16.81 -2.54
N SER A 203 7.84 -16.18 -1.38
CA SER A 203 6.62 -16.32 -0.60
C SER A 203 5.58 -15.27 -1.03
N VAL A 204 4.40 -15.72 -1.49
CA VAL A 204 3.31 -14.85 -1.97
C VAL A 204 2.16 -14.86 -0.97
N LEU A 205 1.90 -13.70 -0.35
CA LEU A 205 0.84 -13.48 0.63
C LEU A 205 -0.27 -12.57 0.07
N GLY A 206 -1.50 -12.81 0.52
CA GLY A 206 -2.65 -11.95 0.23
C GLY A 206 -3.81 -12.70 -0.39
N LYS A 207 -4.88 -11.93 -0.68
CA LYS A 207 -6.11 -12.48 -1.28
C LYS A 207 -6.16 -12.18 -2.77
N GLU A 208 -6.43 -13.23 -3.54
CA GLU A 208 -6.78 -13.14 -4.95
C GLU A 208 -8.06 -13.93 -5.21
N LYS A 209 -8.97 -13.36 -5.99
CA LYS A 209 -10.26 -14.01 -6.31
C LYS A 209 -10.08 -15.15 -7.30
N ASN A 210 -9.21 -14.96 -8.28
CA ASN A 210 -8.91 -15.96 -9.29
C ASN A 210 -7.42 -16.25 -9.30
N MET A 211 -7.02 -17.36 -8.67
CA MET A 211 -5.64 -17.82 -8.56
C MET A 211 -5.13 -18.51 -9.85
N THR A 212 -6.04 -18.95 -10.71
CA THR A 212 -5.71 -19.80 -11.88
C THR A 212 -4.65 -19.16 -12.79
N PRO A 213 -4.78 -17.89 -13.23
CA PRO A 213 -3.79 -17.30 -14.13
C PRO A 213 -2.37 -17.27 -13.53
N PHE A 214 -2.28 -17.01 -12.23
CA PHE A 214 -0.98 -16.91 -11.53
C PHE A 214 -0.32 -18.29 -11.39
N LYS A 215 -1.07 -19.30 -10.97
CA LYS A 215 -0.58 -20.69 -10.89
C LYS A 215 -0.16 -21.23 -12.25
N MET A 216 -0.97 -20.99 -13.30
CA MET A 216 -0.61 -21.37 -14.66
C MET A 216 0.66 -20.68 -15.14
N ARG A 217 0.85 -19.38 -14.79
CA ARG A 217 2.05 -18.64 -15.18
C ARG A 217 3.29 -19.17 -14.47
N VAL A 218 3.21 -19.43 -13.16
CA VAL A 218 4.29 -20.07 -12.39
C VAL A 218 4.73 -21.36 -13.07
N LYS A 219 3.78 -22.24 -13.42
CA LYS A 219 4.06 -23.50 -14.10
C LYS A 219 4.67 -23.29 -15.49
N ALA A 220 4.12 -22.39 -16.29
CA ALA A 220 4.61 -22.10 -17.63
C ALA A 220 6.03 -21.54 -17.65
N LEU A 221 6.45 -20.86 -16.56
CA LEU A 221 7.79 -20.30 -16.39
C LEU A 221 8.77 -21.25 -15.65
N GLY A 222 8.32 -22.45 -15.27
CA GLY A 222 9.14 -23.42 -14.53
C GLY A 222 9.54 -22.95 -13.13
N LEU A 223 8.65 -22.21 -12.47
CA LEU A 223 8.87 -21.62 -11.14
C LEU A 223 8.18 -22.37 -10.00
N ASP A 224 7.63 -23.58 -10.25
CA ASP A 224 6.84 -24.33 -9.27
C ASP A 224 7.58 -24.62 -7.96
N SER A 225 8.88 -24.89 -8.03
CA SER A 225 9.71 -25.10 -6.84
C SER A 225 10.18 -23.83 -6.16
N HIS A 226 10.02 -22.67 -6.80
CA HIS A 226 10.53 -21.39 -6.33
C HIS A 226 9.44 -20.44 -5.79
N VAL A 227 8.16 -20.76 -5.98
CA VAL A 227 7.05 -19.85 -5.61
C VAL A 227 6.01 -20.60 -4.79
N THR A 228 5.73 -20.11 -3.58
CA THR A 228 4.66 -20.63 -2.73
C THR A 228 3.61 -19.58 -2.45
N PHE A 229 2.34 -19.91 -2.72
CA PHE A 229 1.19 -19.08 -2.39
C PHE A 229 0.64 -19.43 -1.00
N PHE A 230 0.92 -18.59 -0.03
CA PHE A 230 0.45 -18.77 1.37
C PHE A 230 -0.96 -18.22 1.61
N GLY A 231 -1.53 -17.49 0.62
CA GLY A 231 -2.84 -16.86 0.79
C GLY A 231 -2.83 -15.69 1.78
N ALA A 232 -4.02 -15.37 2.31
CA ALA A 232 -4.13 -14.28 3.26
C ALA A 232 -3.63 -14.72 4.64
N GLN A 233 -2.70 -13.97 5.19
CA GLN A 233 -2.20 -14.15 6.55
C GLN A 233 -2.74 -13.06 7.46
N THR A 234 -3.18 -13.43 8.66
CA THR A 234 -3.58 -12.49 9.71
C THR A 234 -2.37 -11.88 10.41
N ASN A 235 -1.29 -12.64 10.50
CA ASN A 235 -0.01 -12.21 11.04
C ASN A 235 1.11 -12.43 10.01
N PRO A 236 1.64 -11.38 9.36
CA PRO A 236 2.73 -11.48 8.40
C PRO A 236 4.13 -11.50 9.04
N LEU A 237 4.26 -11.28 10.35
CA LEU A 237 5.55 -11.17 11.04
C LEU A 237 6.50 -12.35 10.80
N PRO A 238 6.06 -13.63 10.82
CA PRO A 238 6.94 -14.75 10.52
C PRO A 238 7.59 -14.63 9.13
N PHE A 239 6.85 -14.12 8.14
CA PHE A 239 7.38 -13.93 6.79
C PHE A 239 8.37 -12.77 6.71
N TYR A 240 8.13 -11.66 7.42
CA TYR A 240 9.12 -10.57 7.52
C TYR A 240 10.41 -11.02 8.22
N LYS A 241 10.32 -11.90 9.21
CA LYS A 241 11.52 -12.47 9.87
C LYS A 241 12.32 -13.37 8.93
N MET A 242 11.62 -14.16 8.12
CA MET A 242 12.23 -15.10 7.17
C MET A 242 12.86 -14.41 5.97
N ALA A 243 12.22 -13.38 5.45
CA ALA A 243 12.57 -12.78 4.17
C ALA A 243 13.86 -11.94 4.25
N ASP A 244 14.60 -11.94 3.14
CA ASP A 244 15.73 -11.06 2.90
C ASP A 244 15.27 -9.76 2.23
N SER A 245 14.31 -9.87 1.29
CA SER A 245 13.75 -8.70 0.58
C SER A 245 12.25 -8.77 0.42
N LEU A 246 11.61 -7.58 0.44
CA LEU A 246 10.22 -7.40 0.04
C LEU A 246 10.14 -6.89 -1.40
N LEU A 247 9.26 -7.50 -2.21
CA LEU A 247 9.00 -7.11 -3.59
C LEU A 247 7.64 -6.39 -3.70
N VAL A 248 7.64 -5.13 -4.16
CA VAL A 248 6.46 -4.26 -4.31
C VAL A 248 6.34 -3.76 -5.75
N PRO A 249 6.14 -4.66 -6.73
CA PRO A 249 6.03 -4.32 -8.15
C PRO A 249 4.65 -3.77 -8.52
N SER A 250 4.07 -2.93 -7.68
CA SER A 250 2.69 -2.45 -7.86
C SER A 250 2.55 -1.62 -9.13
N VAL A 251 1.49 -1.88 -9.91
CA VAL A 251 1.10 -1.05 -11.05
C VAL A 251 0.62 0.32 -10.59
N TYR A 252 -0.01 0.38 -9.45
CA TYR A 252 -0.35 1.61 -8.74
C TYR A 252 -0.59 1.34 -7.26
N ASP A 253 0.11 2.07 -6.42
CA ASP A 253 -0.14 2.13 -4.99
C ASP A 253 0.19 3.52 -4.44
N PRO A 254 -0.75 4.23 -3.81
CA PRO A 254 -0.51 5.56 -3.23
C PRO A 254 0.64 5.58 -2.23
N PHE A 255 0.71 4.53 -1.40
CA PHE A 255 1.78 4.21 -0.46
C PHE A 255 1.51 2.81 0.09
N ALA A 256 2.22 1.81 -0.39
CA ALA A 256 2.08 0.45 0.12
C ALA A 256 2.68 0.35 1.53
N ASN A 257 1.84 0.18 2.56
CA ASN A 257 2.29 0.10 3.96
C ASN A 257 3.32 -1.01 4.18
N VAL A 258 3.18 -2.13 3.47
CA VAL A 258 4.15 -3.23 3.51
C VAL A 258 5.58 -2.79 3.20
N THR A 259 5.76 -1.68 2.45
CA THR A 259 7.09 -1.09 2.17
C THR A 259 7.76 -0.65 3.47
N ILE A 260 7.07 0.16 4.27
CA ILE A 260 7.64 0.70 5.50
C ILE A 260 7.66 -0.34 6.63
N GLU A 261 6.73 -1.29 6.63
CA GLU A 261 6.72 -2.45 7.53
C GLU A 261 7.94 -3.33 7.28
N ALA A 262 8.26 -3.63 6.02
CA ALA A 262 9.44 -4.41 5.64
C ALA A 262 10.74 -3.71 6.05
N LEU A 263 10.86 -2.40 5.80
CA LEU A 263 12.01 -1.61 6.23
C LEU A 263 12.14 -1.62 7.75
N ALA A 264 11.04 -1.50 8.51
CA ALA A 264 11.05 -1.59 9.97
C ALA A 264 11.47 -2.99 10.49
N MET A 265 11.29 -4.03 9.66
CA MET A 265 11.76 -5.39 9.92
C MET A 265 13.13 -5.68 9.27
N GLY A 266 13.82 -4.66 8.76
CA GLY A 266 15.18 -4.74 8.24
C GLY A 266 15.31 -5.44 6.88
N LEU A 267 14.26 -5.46 6.05
CA LEU A 267 14.29 -6.05 4.73
C LEU A 267 14.71 -5.03 3.69
N PHE A 268 15.52 -5.45 2.73
CA PHE A 268 15.75 -4.70 1.51
C PHE A 268 14.47 -4.67 0.66
N VAL A 269 14.12 -3.53 0.04
CA VAL A 269 12.86 -3.40 -0.69
C VAL A 269 13.09 -3.15 -2.18
N VAL A 270 12.54 -4.01 -3.03
CA VAL A 270 12.47 -3.78 -4.49
C VAL A 270 11.08 -3.24 -4.82
N SER A 271 11.01 -2.03 -5.35
CA SER A 271 9.74 -1.33 -5.58
C SER A 271 9.60 -0.79 -6.99
N SER A 272 8.38 -0.78 -7.53
CA SER A 272 8.08 -0.05 -8.76
C SER A 272 8.07 1.47 -8.51
N LYS A 273 8.28 2.24 -9.57
CA LYS A 273 8.13 3.71 -9.53
C LYS A 273 6.69 4.18 -9.29
N TYR A 274 5.71 3.29 -9.37
CA TYR A 274 4.28 3.55 -9.20
C TYR A 274 3.75 3.24 -7.80
N ASN A 275 4.65 2.97 -6.86
CA ASN A 275 4.37 2.89 -5.43
C ASN A 275 4.91 4.13 -4.73
N GLY A 276 4.04 4.94 -4.10
CA GLY A 276 4.46 6.12 -3.34
C GLY A 276 5.40 5.78 -2.16
N GLY A 277 5.36 4.54 -1.66
CA GLY A 277 6.29 4.07 -0.64
C GLY A 277 7.76 4.06 -1.08
N LYS A 278 8.06 4.16 -2.37
CA LYS A 278 9.44 4.33 -2.88
C LYS A 278 10.16 5.55 -2.30
N GLU A 279 9.40 6.58 -1.91
CA GLU A 279 9.95 7.85 -1.43
C GLU A 279 10.67 7.75 -0.09
N VAL A 280 10.51 6.63 0.63
CA VAL A 280 11.24 6.36 1.88
C VAL A 280 12.45 5.44 1.66
N LEU A 281 12.72 5.02 0.42
CA LEU A 281 13.89 4.20 0.07
C LEU A 281 15.13 5.06 -0.17
N THR A 282 16.28 4.52 0.20
CA THR A 282 17.61 4.98 -0.20
C THR A 282 18.31 3.85 -0.97
N GLU A 283 19.50 4.10 -1.52
CA GLU A 283 20.28 3.07 -2.24
C GLU A 283 20.67 1.89 -1.34
N GLU A 284 20.82 2.16 -0.02
CA GLU A 284 21.16 1.12 0.97
C GLU A 284 19.93 0.29 1.37
N THR A 285 18.72 0.85 1.23
CA THR A 285 17.50 0.23 1.78
C THR A 285 16.60 -0.36 0.71
N GLY A 286 16.83 -0.03 -0.57
CA GLY A 286 15.99 -0.56 -1.64
C GLY A 286 16.45 -0.20 -3.04
N LYS A 287 15.81 -0.84 -4.01
CA LYS A 287 16.02 -0.61 -5.45
C LYS A 287 14.69 -0.36 -6.15
N MET A 288 14.67 0.65 -7.02
CA MET A 288 13.53 0.84 -7.92
C MET A 288 13.66 -0.02 -9.17
N ILE A 289 12.55 -0.59 -9.61
CA ILE A 289 12.40 -1.20 -10.93
C ILE A 289 12.21 -0.07 -11.94
N ASP A 290 13.11 0.06 -12.91
CA ASP A 290 13.09 1.16 -13.86
C ASP A 290 11.89 1.08 -14.81
N ASN A 291 11.60 -0.15 -15.31
CA ASN A 291 10.43 -0.42 -16.15
C ASN A 291 9.70 -1.69 -15.66
N LEU A 292 8.51 -1.51 -15.09
CA LEU A 292 7.70 -2.62 -14.53
C LEU A 292 7.23 -3.64 -15.59
N PHE A 293 7.12 -3.23 -16.85
CA PHE A 293 6.61 -4.09 -17.94
C PHE A 293 7.73 -4.65 -18.81
N ASP A 294 8.97 -4.45 -18.40
CA ASP A 294 10.16 -5.05 -18.99
C ASP A 294 10.74 -6.10 -18.03
N PRO A 295 10.68 -7.41 -18.38
CA PRO A 295 11.20 -8.47 -17.54
C PRO A 295 12.69 -8.34 -17.23
N ASP A 296 13.51 -7.81 -18.15
CA ASP A 296 14.95 -7.61 -17.93
C ASP A 296 15.20 -6.54 -16.86
N SER A 297 14.42 -5.45 -16.88
CA SER A 297 14.48 -4.42 -15.84
C SER A 297 14.15 -4.95 -14.44
N ILE A 298 13.15 -5.84 -14.35
CA ILE A 298 12.79 -6.50 -13.10
C ILE A 298 13.90 -7.47 -12.69
N CYS A 299 14.39 -8.30 -13.61
CA CYS A 299 15.47 -9.25 -13.36
C CYS A 299 16.71 -8.55 -12.81
N HIS A 300 17.11 -7.43 -13.40
CA HIS A 300 18.24 -6.63 -12.91
C HIS A 300 18.04 -6.14 -11.46
N ALA A 301 16.85 -5.63 -11.14
CA ALA A 301 16.54 -5.20 -9.77
C ALA A 301 16.57 -6.36 -8.76
N LEU A 302 16.13 -7.56 -9.18
CA LEU A 302 16.17 -8.78 -8.37
C LEU A 302 17.61 -9.30 -8.17
N GLN A 303 18.47 -9.21 -9.20
CA GLN A 303 19.90 -9.57 -9.08
C GLN A 303 20.59 -8.71 -8.04
N LEU A 304 20.37 -7.39 -8.07
CA LEU A 304 20.90 -6.47 -7.05
C LEU A 304 20.39 -6.79 -5.63
N ALA A 305 19.16 -7.28 -5.51
CA ALA A 305 18.63 -7.71 -4.22
C ALA A 305 19.31 -9.00 -3.74
N LEU A 306 19.57 -9.98 -4.62
CA LEU A 306 20.25 -11.22 -4.28
C LEU A 306 21.67 -10.99 -3.70
N GLU A 307 22.33 -9.91 -4.10
CA GLU A 307 23.64 -9.49 -3.57
C GLU A 307 23.57 -8.93 -2.14
N ARG A 308 22.36 -8.73 -1.60
CA ARG A 308 22.09 -8.07 -0.32
C ARG A 308 21.28 -8.96 0.64
N PRO A 309 21.83 -10.10 1.06
CA PRO A 309 21.14 -10.95 2.04
C PRO A 309 20.96 -10.21 3.37
N LYS A 310 19.90 -10.55 4.07
CA LYS A 310 19.60 -9.99 5.38
C LYS A 310 20.62 -10.47 6.40
N THR A 311 21.47 -9.56 6.87
CA THR A 311 22.37 -9.72 7.99
C THR A 311 21.93 -8.86 9.16
N TRP A 312 22.47 -9.08 10.36
CA TRP A 312 22.14 -8.21 11.49
C TRP A 312 22.51 -6.74 11.18
N ILE A 313 23.72 -6.51 10.70
CA ILE A 313 24.24 -5.15 10.40
C ILE A 313 23.37 -4.45 9.34
N SER A 314 23.13 -5.11 8.20
CA SER A 314 22.32 -4.52 7.14
C SER A 314 20.87 -4.28 7.57
N SER A 315 20.28 -5.22 8.32
CA SER A 315 18.91 -5.11 8.78
C SER A 315 18.71 -4.00 9.83
N GLU A 316 19.68 -3.79 10.71
CA GLU A 316 19.66 -2.70 11.68
C GLU A 316 19.75 -1.31 10.99
N LEU A 317 20.66 -1.18 10.02
CA LEU A 317 20.76 0.04 9.20
C LEU A 317 19.44 0.34 8.48
N ILE A 318 18.85 -0.67 7.80
CA ILE A 318 17.58 -0.53 7.09
C ILE A 318 16.46 -0.13 8.06
N ARG A 319 16.36 -0.82 9.20
CA ARG A 319 15.35 -0.52 10.22
C ARG A 319 15.46 0.92 10.72
N ASN A 320 16.66 1.38 11.01
CA ASN A 320 16.89 2.72 11.56
C ASN A 320 16.55 3.83 10.56
N SER A 321 16.62 3.58 9.26
CA SER A 321 16.28 4.56 8.22
C SER A 321 14.82 5.05 8.32
N VAL A 322 13.92 4.21 8.85
CA VAL A 322 12.48 4.50 8.96
C VAL A 322 12.01 4.85 10.38
N LYS A 323 12.92 4.97 11.35
CA LYS A 323 12.59 5.38 12.72
C LYS A 323 11.81 6.70 12.78
N LYS A 324 12.14 7.65 11.92
CA LYS A 324 11.47 8.96 11.78
C LYS A 324 10.02 8.87 11.30
N PHE A 325 9.58 7.71 10.83
CA PHE A 325 8.23 7.40 10.38
C PHE A 325 7.47 6.56 11.42
N ASP A 326 7.89 6.54 12.68
CA ASP A 326 7.10 5.93 13.75
C ASP A 326 5.67 6.46 13.72
N PHE A 327 4.69 5.56 13.87
CA PHE A 327 3.27 5.88 13.70
C PHE A 327 2.82 7.04 14.57
N SER A 328 3.28 7.09 15.83
CA SER A 328 2.93 8.18 16.76
C SER A 328 3.42 9.54 16.26
N LEU A 329 4.63 9.60 15.67
CA LEU A 329 5.17 10.83 15.09
C LEU A 329 4.40 11.29 13.84
N GLN A 330 4.01 10.34 12.98
CA GLN A 330 3.23 10.68 11.79
C GLN A 330 1.81 11.14 12.17
N LEU A 331 1.19 10.48 13.16
CA LEU A 331 -0.12 10.88 13.67
C LEU A 331 -0.08 12.31 14.27
N GLN A 332 0.96 12.63 15.05
CA GLN A 332 1.11 13.98 15.59
C GLN A 332 1.17 15.03 14.47
N LYS A 333 1.93 14.81 13.40
CA LYS A 333 1.97 15.71 12.23
C LYS A 333 0.59 15.89 11.58
N VAL A 334 -0.22 14.82 11.52
CA VAL A 334 -1.60 14.92 10.99
C VAL A 334 -2.45 15.80 11.89
N ILE A 335 -2.35 15.64 13.21
CA ILE A 335 -3.08 16.45 14.19
C ILE A 335 -2.66 17.91 14.06
N ASP A 336 -1.36 18.20 14.01
CA ASP A 336 -0.82 19.56 13.92
C ASP A 336 -1.35 20.27 12.65
N VAL A 337 -1.44 19.59 11.52
CA VAL A 337 -2.03 20.13 10.27
C VAL A 337 -3.53 20.39 10.40
N CYS A 338 -4.25 19.60 11.19
CA CYS A 338 -5.69 19.78 11.40
C CYS A 338 -6.03 20.90 12.40
N LEU A 339 -5.07 21.31 13.23
CA LEU A 339 -5.26 22.34 14.26
C LEU A 339 -4.75 23.73 13.84
N GLN A 340 -4.05 23.83 12.71
CA GLN A 340 -3.64 25.10 12.07
C GLN A 340 -4.80 25.75 11.31
#